data_dc5692adfae6563b94702d6233eea114
#
_entry.id   dc5692adfae6563b94702d6233eea114
#
_cell.length_a   1.000
_cell.length_b   1.000
_cell.length_c   1.000
_cell.angle_alpha   90.00
_cell.angle_beta   90.00
_cell.angle_gamma   90.00
#
_symmetry.space_group_name_H-M   'P 1'
#
loop_
_entity.id
_entity.type
_entity.pdbx_description
1 polymer ?
#
loop_
_entity_poly.entity_id
_entity_poly.type
_entity_poly.pdbx_seq_one_letter_code
_entity_poly.pdbx_strand_id
1 'polypeptide(L)'
;AAGAEFIQTQCIYNVDKFELWMQGVRDRGLHDKVFILAGITPMRSVGMAKYLRKSVPGMDVPEELIKRLSGVEKEKQAAEGITIAVETIQRLKEVKGVAGFHIMAIEWEEKVPEIVERAGLFPRPVID
;
A
#
# COMPACT_ATOMS: atom_id res chain seq x y z
N ALA A 1 -25.56 1.17 1.43
CA ALA A 1 -26.68 0.39 1.93
C ALA A 1 -26.28 -0.64 2.99
N ALA A 2 -25.02 -1.14 2.98
CA ALA A 2 -24.54 -2.11 3.97
C ALA A 2 -24.08 -1.48 5.30
N GLY A 3 -24.04 -0.16 5.42
CA GLY A 3 -23.65 0.54 6.65
C GLY A 3 -22.16 0.67 6.91
N ALA A 4 -21.33 0.38 5.92
CA ALA A 4 -19.89 0.57 6.05
C ALA A 4 -19.53 2.05 6.13
N GLU A 5 -18.70 2.42 7.09
CA GLU A 5 -18.19 3.78 7.25
C GLU A 5 -16.81 3.93 6.62
N PHE A 6 -16.03 2.86 6.61
CA PHE A 6 -14.73 2.81 5.94
C PHE A 6 -14.48 1.44 5.31
N ILE A 7 -13.59 1.39 4.34
CA ILE A 7 -13.16 0.19 3.63
C ILE A 7 -11.65 0.13 3.64
N GLN A 8 -11.10 -1.00 4.05
CA GLN A 8 -9.69 -1.31 3.92
C GLN A 8 -9.49 -2.17 2.67
N THR A 9 -8.62 -1.74 1.76
CA THR A 9 -8.35 -2.49 0.54
C THR A 9 -7.35 -3.62 0.78
N GLN A 10 -7.27 -4.55 -0.18
CA GLN A 10 -6.13 -5.47 -0.28
C GLN A 10 -4.84 -4.66 -0.49
N CYS A 11 -3.69 -5.25 -0.17
CA CYS A 11 -2.40 -4.59 -0.35
C CYS A 11 -2.17 -4.17 -1.80
N ILE A 12 -1.75 -2.92 -1.99
CA ILE A 12 -1.61 -2.30 -3.29
C ILE A 12 -0.13 -2.25 -3.67
N TYR A 13 0.20 -2.88 -4.80
CA TYR A 13 1.51 -2.79 -5.44
C TYR A 13 1.40 -2.23 -6.85
N ASN A 14 0.28 -2.49 -7.54
CA ASN A 14 -0.03 -1.92 -8.85
C ASN A 14 -0.91 -0.68 -8.68
N VAL A 15 -0.26 0.47 -8.56
CA VAL A 15 -0.96 1.76 -8.30
C VAL A 15 -1.82 2.17 -9.50
N ASP A 16 -1.39 1.90 -10.72
CA ASP A 16 -2.15 2.27 -11.93
C ASP A 16 -3.49 1.53 -11.99
N LYS A 17 -3.48 0.23 -11.67
CA LYS A 17 -4.70 -0.57 -11.58
C LYS A 17 -5.61 -0.10 -10.46
N PHE A 18 -5.05 0.27 -9.32
CA PHE A 18 -5.78 0.85 -8.20
C PHE A 18 -6.44 2.18 -8.58
N GLU A 19 -5.73 3.05 -9.32
CA GLU A 19 -6.29 4.32 -9.79
C GLU A 19 -7.50 4.11 -10.70
N LEU A 20 -7.45 3.12 -11.60
CA LEU A 20 -8.61 2.77 -12.43
C LEU A 20 -9.81 2.32 -11.59
N TRP A 21 -9.56 1.54 -10.54
CA TRP A 21 -10.61 1.14 -9.60
C TRP A 21 -11.17 2.36 -8.85
N MET A 22 -10.29 3.25 -8.37
CA MET A 22 -10.70 4.47 -7.68
C MET A 22 -11.48 5.41 -8.59
N GLN A 23 -11.19 5.47 -9.87
CA GLN A 23 -11.99 6.23 -10.84
C GLN A 23 -13.43 5.71 -10.85
N GLY A 24 -13.62 4.40 -10.89
CA GLY A 24 -14.95 3.79 -10.78
C GLY A 24 -15.67 4.10 -9.45
N VAL A 25 -14.91 4.18 -8.36
CA VAL A 25 -15.44 4.58 -7.04
C VAL A 25 -15.91 6.05 -7.07
N ARG A 26 -15.09 6.94 -7.62
CA ARG A 26 -15.42 8.38 -7.75
C ARG A 26 -16.63 8.60 -8.66
N ASP A 27 -16.69 7.92 -9.80
CA ASP A 27 -17.79 8.03 -10.76
C ASP A 27 -19.15 7.67 -10.14
N ARG A 28 -19.14 6.83 -9.11
CA ARG A 28 -20.32 6.46 -8.33
C ARG A 28 -20.53 7.31 -7.08
N GLY A 29 -19.68 8.29 -6.82
CA GLY A 29 -19.73 9.15 -5.63
C GLY A 29 -19.50 8.42 -4.32
N LEU A 30 -18.89 7.23 -4.35
CA LEU A 30 -18.72 6.41 -3.14
C LEU A 30 -17.62 6.93 -2.22
N HIS A 31 -16.62 7.62 -2.76
CA HIS A 31 -15.53 8.24 -1.98
C HIS A 31 -16.01 9.35 -1.03
N ASP A 32 -17.20 9.91 -1.27
CA ASP A 32 -17.85 10.88 -0.38
C ASP A 32 -18.73 10.21 0.69
N LYS A 33 -18.97 8.92 0.58
CA LYS A 33 -19.86 8.15 1.46
C LYS A 33 -19.13 7.21 2.40
N VAL A 34 -17.95 6.74 2.01
CA VAL A 34 -17.12 5.84 2.80
C VAL A 34 -15.67 6.27 2.72
N PHE A 35 -14.93 6.09 3.80
CA PHE A 35 -13.48 6.32 3.81
C PHE A 35 -12.77 5.12 3.18
N ILE A 36 -11.90 5.37 2.19
CA ILE A 36 -11.08 4.32 1.57
C ILE A 36 -9.68 4.35 2.17
N LEU A 37 -9.31 3.29 2.86
CA LEU A 37 -7.97 3.10 3.42
C LEU A 37 -7.19 2.15 2.51
N ALA A 38 -6.14 2.67 1.90
CA ALA A 38 -5.29 1.88 1.00
C ALA A 38 -4.39 0.93 1.81
N GLY A 39 -4.42 -0.35 1.48
CA GLY A 39 -3.61 -1.38 2.13
C GLY A 39 -2.15 -1.32 1.68
N ILE A 40 -1.22 -1.32 2.63
CA ILE A 40 0.22 -1.30 2.38
C ILE A 40 0.87 -2.42 3.18
N THR A 41 1.62 -3.28 2.49
CA THR A 41 2.45 -4.31 3.12
C THR A 41 3.87 -4.20 2.58
N PRO A 42 4.85 -3.83 3.40
CA PRO A 42 6.24 -3.77 2.97
C PRO A 42 6.78 -5.18 2.68
N MET A 43 7.52 -5.32 1.59
CA MET A 43 8.12 -6.60 1.18
C MET A 43 9.55 -6.69 1.70
N ARG A 44 9.85 -7.70 2.52
CA ARG A 44 11.19 -7.90 3.12
C ARG A 44 12.20 -8.50 2.14
N SER A 45 11.72 -9.21 1.12
CA SER A 45 12.57 -9.98 0.22
C SER A 45 11.91 -10.28 -1.12
N VAL A 46 12.71 -10.67 -2.10
CA VAL A 46 12.23 -11.21 -3.37
C VAL A 46 11.36 -12.45 -3.17
N GLY A 47 11.73 -13.31 -2.22
CA GLY A 47 10.94 -14.50 -1.89
C GLY A 47 9.54 -14.18 -1.46
N MET A 48 9.38 -13.18 -0.59
CA MET A 48 8.08 -12.68 -0.17
C MET A 48 7.28 -12.11 -1.33
N ALA A 49 7.91 -11.29 -2.18
CA ALA A 49 7.26 -10.70 -3.35
C ALA A 49 6.71 -11.77 -4.31
N LYS A 50 7.51 -12.78 -4.59
CA LYS A 50 7.10 -13.93 -5.42
C LYS A 50 5.98 -14.74 -4.78
N TYR A 51 6.05 -14.96 -3.47
CA TYR A 51 5.00 -15.65 -2.71
C TYR A 51 3.68 -14.90 -2.78
N LEU A 52 3.69 -13.59 -2.51
CA LEU A 52 2.49 -12.75 -2.57
C LEU A 52 1.85 -12.82 -3.96
N ARG A 53 2.66 -12.68 -5.01
CA ARG A 53 2.19 -12.72 -6.40
C ARG A 53 1.56 -14.07 -6.77
N LYS A 54 2.18 -15.17 -6.34
CA LYS A 54 1.79 -16.53 -6.75
C LYS A 54 0.68 -17.13 -5.89
N SER A 55 0.75 -16.90 -4.58
CA SER A 55 0.01 -17.70 -3.61
C SER A 55 -1.10 -16.95 -2.89
N VAL A 56 -1.11 -15.64 -2.96
CA VAL A 56 -2.14 -14.83 -2.29
C VAL A 56 -3.16 -14.31 -3.30
N PRO A 57 -4.42 -14.75 -3.22
CA PRO A 57 -5.46 -14.29 -4.13
C PRO A 57 -5.66 -12.77 -4.07
N GLY A 58 -5.81 -12.13 -5.23
CA GLY A 58 -6.04 -10.69 -5.32
C GLY A 58 -4.79 -9.83 -5.20
N MET A 59 -3.62 -10.43 -4.97
CA MET A 59 -2.35 -9.70 -4.96
C MET A 59 -1.82 -9.54 -6.39
N ASP A 60 -1.64 -8.30 -6.80
CA ASP A 60 -1.03 -7.95 -8.09
C ASP A 60 0.31 -7.27 -7.85
N VAL A 61 1.38 -8.07 -7.80
CA VAL A 61 2.75 -7.58 -7.64
C VAL A 61 3.37 -7.45 -9.04
N PRO A 62 3.61 -6.23 -9.54
CA PRO A 62 4.23 -6.02 -10.84
C PRO A 62 5.61 -6.66 -10.93
N GLU A 63 5.94 -7.18 -12.11
CA GLU A 63 7.24 -7.80 -12.38
C GLU A 63 8.41 -6.84 -12.11
N GLU A 64 8.20 -5.54 -12.39
CA GLU A 64 9.22 -4.51 -12.14
C GLU A 64 9.63 -4.44 -10.68
N LEU A 65 8.71 -4.62 -9.74
CA LEU A 65 9.04 -4.61 -8.30
C LEU A 65 9.86 -5.83 -7.91
N ILE A 66 9.54 -6.99 -8.49
CA ILE A 66 10.32 -8.21 -8.28
C ILE A 66 11.75 -8.05 -8.85
N LYS A 67 11.86 -7.49 -10.04
CA LYS A 67 13.17 -7.18 -10.66
C LYS A 67 13.95 -6.17 -9.83
N ARG A 68 13.29 -5.13 -9.33
CA ARG A 68 13.92 -4.12 -8.49
C ARG A 68 14.48 -4.72 -7.21
N LEU A 69 13.73 -5.58 -6.53
CA LEU A 69 14.20 -6.28 -5.34
C LEU A 69 15.32 -7.26 -5.66
N SER A 70 15.24 -7.96 -6.80
CA SER A 70 16.29 -8.89 -7.25
C SER A 70 17.58 -8.19 -7.63
N GLY A 71 17.52 -6.92 -8.01
CA GLY A 71 18.66 -6.12 -8.45
C GLY A 71 19.55 -5.62 -7.33
N VAL A 72 19.14 -5.79 -6.07
CA VAL A 72 19.94 -5.41 -4.90
C VAL A 72 20.44 -6.65 -4.15
N GLU A 73 21.54 -6.50 -3.43
CA GLU A 73 22.10 -7.56 -2.59
C GLU A 73 21.07 -8.01 -1.54
N LYS A 74 21.12 -9.27 -1.17
CA LYS A 74 20.17 -9.90 -0.25
C LYS A 74 19.99 -9.10 1.05
N GLU A 75 21.06 -8.59 1.61
CA GLU A 75 21.07 -7.80 2.84
C GLU A 75 20.39 -6.43 2.68
N LYS A 76 20.27 -5.94 1.45
CA LYS A 76 19.65 -4.64 1.13
C LYS A 76 18.20 -4.77 0.67
N GLN A 77 17.71 -5.97 0.42
CA GLN A 77 16.32 -6.16 -0.07
C GLN A 77 15.27 -5.64 0.91
N ALA A 78 15.48 -5.80 2.21
CA ALA A 78 14.56 -5.30 3.22
C ALA A 78 14.44 -3.77 3.16
N ALA A 79 15.58 -3.06 3.08
CA ALA A 79 15.59 -1.60 2.96
C ALA A 79 14.93 -1.14 1.65
N GLU A 80 15.17 -1.85 0.56
CA GLU A 80 14.53 -1.56 -0.73
C GLU A 80 13.02 -1.76 -0.67
N GLY A 81 12.55 -2.81 0.01
CA GLY A 81 11.13 -3.07 0.23
C GLY A 81 10.44 -1.95 1.03
N ILE A 82 11.11 -1.39 2.02
CA ILE A 82 10.61 -0.21 2.75
C ILE A 82 10.53 1.00 1.82
N THR A 83 11.54 1.23 1.02
CA THR A 83 11.56 2.32 0.03
C THR A 83 10.41 2.18 -0.96
N ILE A 84 10.15 0.98 -1.47
CA ILE A 84 9.00 0.69 -2.33
C ILE A 84 7.68 1.02 -1.63
N ALA A 85 7.53 0.63 -0.37
CA ALA A 85 6.33 0.93 0.41
C ALA A 85 6.12 2.45 0.57
N VAL A 86 7.17 3.20 0.88
CA VAL A 86 7.12 4.66 1.00
C VAL A 86 6.74 5.32 -0.32
N GLU A 87 7.36 4.92 -1.42
CA GLU A 87 7.05 5.44 -2.77
C GLU A 87 5.60 5.12 -3.16
N THR A 88 5.13 3.92 -2.85
CA THR A 88 3.74 3.51 -3.10
C THR A 88 2.77 4.40 -2.33
N ILE A 89 3.02 4.66 -1.05
CA ILE A 89 2.20 5.57 -0.24
C ILE A 89 2.19 6.97 -0.84
N GLN A 90 3.34 7.49 -1.27
CA GLN A 90 3.42 8.82 -1.86
C GLN A 90 2.65 8.94 -3.16
N ARG A 91 2.68 7.92 -4.01
CA ARG A 91 1.84 7.87 -5.21
C ARG A 91 0.36 7.80 -4.86
N LEU A 92 -0.02 7.00 -3.88
CA LEU A 92 -1.41 6.83 -3.45
C LEU A 92 -1.99 8.08 -2.79
N LYS A 93 -1.16 8.93 -2.17
CA LYS A 93 -1.58 10.24 -1.65
C LYS A 93 -2.12 11.16 -2.74
N GLU A 94 -1.63 11.01 -3.97
CA GLU A 94 -2.08 11.81 -5.13
C GLU A 94 -3.39 11.27 -5.73
N VAL A 95 -3.84 10.09 -5.32
CA VAL A 95 -5.09 9.50 -5.80
C VAL A 95 -6.27 10.10 -5.05
N LYS A 96 -7.10 10.84 -5.76
CA LYS A 96 -8.30 11.47 -5.18
C LYS A 96 -9.28 10.43 -4.64
N GLY A 97 -9.67 10.60 -3.39
CA GLY A 97 -10.63 9.71 -2.71
C GLY A 97 -9.98 8.72 -1.74
N VAL A 98 -8.65 8.62 -1.71
CA VAL A 98 -7.93 7.85 -0.68
C VAL A 98 -7.90 8.67 0.60
N ALA A 99 -8.53 8.17 1.66
CA ALA A 99 -8.64 8.85 2.95
C ALA A 99 -7.45 8.59 3.88
N GLY A 100 -6.77 7.48 3.71
CA GLY A 100 -5.63 7.09 4.54
C GLY A 100 -5.07 5.73 4.16
N PHE A 101 -4.24 5.18 5.03
CA PHE A 101 -3.51 3.95 4.77
C PHE A 101 -3.69 2.95 5.92
N HIS A 102 -3.79 1.68 5.55
CA HIS A 102 -3.74 0.56 6.47
C HIS A 102 -2.42 -0.19 6.25
N ILE A 103 -1.47 0.01 7.16
CA ILE A 103 -0.13 -0.59 7.05
C ILE A 103 -0.10 -1.90 7.82
N MET A 104 0.17 -3.00 7.11
CA MET A 104 0.36 -4.34 7.68
C MET A 104 1.80 -4.78 7.45
N ALA A 105 2.64 -4.60 8.45
CA ALA A 105 4.02 -5.07 8.42
C ALA A 105 4.09 -6.45 9.10
N ILE A 106 3.78 -7.49 8.35
CA ILE A 106 3.67 -8.88 8.85
C ILE A 106 4.99 -9.33 9.47
N GLU A 107 4.99 -9.60 10.79
CA GLU A 107 6.18 -9.97 11.57
C GLU A 107 7.34 -8.98 11.40
N TRP A 108 7.00 -7.70 11.20
CA TRP A 108 7.99 -6.65 10.93
C TRP A 108 7.50 -5.27 11.42
N GLU A 109 6.75 -5.28 12.50
CA GLU A 109 6.02 -4.12 13.03
C GLU A 109 6.98 -2.99 13.47
N GLU A 110 8.20 -3.32 13.84
CA GLU A 110 9.22 -2.34 14.24
C GLU A 110 9.62 -1.39 13.08
N LYS A 111 9.26 -1.71 11.85
CA LYS A 111 9.51 -0.86 10.67
C LYS A 111 8.38 0.11 10.36
N VAL A 112 7.23 -0.04 10.99
CA VAL A 112 6.09 0.86 10.77
C VAL A 112 6.42 2.32 11.08
N PRO A 113 7.09 2.67 12.20
CA PRO A 113 7.46 4.06 12.47
C PRO A 113 8.32 4.68 11.36
N GLU A 114 9.31 3.95 10.85
CA GLU A 114 10.15 4.41 9.74
C GLU A 114 9.34 4.70 8.47
N ILE A 115 8.42 3.80 8.12
CA ILE A 115 7.56 3.96 6.94
C ILE A 115 6.65 5.18 7.11
N VAL A 116 6.02 5.31 8.26
CA VAL A 116 5.10 6.42 8.57
C VAL A 116 5.82 7.77 8.52
N GLU A 117 7.01 7.85 9.09
CA GLU A 117 7.82 9.07 9.11
C GLU A 117 8.28 9.43 7.69
N ARG A 118 8.90 8.48 6.97
CA ARG A 118 9.40 8.70 5.62
C ARG A 118 8.31 9.03 4.61
N ALA A 119 7.11 8.45 4.79
CA ALA A 119 5.95 8.73 3.93
C ALA A 119 5.24 10.04 4.28
N GLY A 120 5.65 10.73 5.35
CA GLY A 120 5.03 11.99 5.77
C GLY A 120 3.62 11.83 6.32
N LEU A 121 3.33 10.69 6.97
CA LEU A 121 2.03 10.41 7.59
C LEU A 121 1.97 10.81 9.07
N PHE A 122 3.05 11.34 9.60
CA PHE A 122 3.15 11.77 10.97
C PHE A 122 3.21 13.30 11.06
N PRO A 123 2.59 13.97 12.04
CA PRO A 123 1.76 13.40 13.11
C PRO A 123 0.38 12.92 12.62
N ARG A 124 -0.25 12.07 13.43
CA ARG A 124 -1.63 11.65 13.15
C ARG A 124 -2.56 12.86 13.20
N PRO A 125 -3.62 12.88 12.35
CA PRO A 125 -4.65 13.89 12.45
C PRO A 125 -5.27 13.91 13.85
N VAL A 126 -5.48 15.11 14.38
CA VAL A 126 -6.22 15.30 15.64
C VAL A 126 -7.70 15.37 15.26
N ILE A 127 -8.50 14.54 15.91
CA ILE A 127 -9.96 14.58 15.75
C ILE A 127 -10.48 15.47 16.89
N ASP A 128 -11.03 16.61 16.51
CA ASP A 128 -11.71 17.52 17.44
C ASP A 128 -13.08 16.98 17.83
#